data_f690f43c0304fda46e581474f2dfb092
#
_entry.id   f690f43c0304fda46e581474f2dfb092
#
_cell.length_a   1.000
_cell.length_b   1.000
_cell.length_c   1.000
_cell.angle_alpha   90.00
_cell.angle_beta   90.00
_cell.angle_gamma   90.00
#
_symmetry.space_group_name_H-M   'P 1'
#
loop_
_entity.id
_entity.type
_entity.pdbx_description
1 polymer ?
#
loop_
_entity_poly.entity_id
_entity_poly.type
_entity_poly.pdbx_seq_one_letter_code
_entity_poly.pdbx_strand_id
1 'polypeptide(L)'
;CGAPKQNDGQLVYRLNKIYDWIPHFKKMSINCIVFNPLFESSFHGYDTIDYKKVDCRLGDNESFKKICKTLHENGIKIILDGVFNHVGRGHFAFQDVLKNRENSPYRYWFNIDFNGNDAWNDGLWYEGWEGNYDLVKLNLKNDEVVNYLFDCVKYWIEYFEIDGIRLDVAYCLDPDFMHRLREFTDGIKNDFFLVGETVHGDYNRLVNDGMLHSATNYECYKGIHSAINSLNLFEIVHSLLRQFGPEEWTLYKGKH
;
A
#
# COMPACT_ATOMS: atom_id res chain seq x y z
N CYS A 1 5.64 15.95 3.89
CA CYS A 1 4.77 16.88 4.64
C CYS A 1 5.41 17.40 5.93
N GLY A 2 6.55 16.85 6.39
CA GLY A 2 7.20 17.25 7.62
C GLY A 2 6.42 16.82 8.89
N ALA A 3 5.72 15.71 8.83
CA ALA A 3 5.08 15.11 10.00
C ALA A 3 6.13 14.59 10.99
N PRO A 4 5.89 14.69 12.31
CA PRO A 4 6.78 14.10 13.30
C PRO A 4 6.82 12.57 13.12
N LYS A 5 7.94 11.95 13.46
CA LYS A 5 8.14 10.51 13.31
C LYS A 5 7.15 9.72 14.19
N GLN A 6 6.96 10.17 15.42
CA GLN A 6 6.02 9.54 16.36
C GLN A 6 4.68 10.26 16.33
N ASN A 7 3.58 9.52 16.38
CA ASN A 7 2.25 10.06 16.50
C ASN A 7 2.03 10.51 17.96
N ASP A 8 1.82 11.80 18.14
CA ASP A 8 1.57 12.45 19.43
C ASP A 8 0.07 12.77 19.68
N GLY A 9 -0.79 12.34 18.75
CA GLY A 9 -2.23 12.56 18.80
C GLY A 9 -2.67 13.98 18.44
N GLN A 10 -1.76 14.88 18.07
CA GLN A 10 -2.12 16.26 17.72
C GLN A 10 -2.64 16.35 16.28
N LEU A 11 -3.83 16.94 16.13
CA LEU A 11 -4.41 17.19 14.82
C LEU A 11 -3.70 18.38 14.14
N VAL A 12 -3.05 18.10 13.01
CA VAL A 12 -2.37 19.11 12.20
C VAL A 12 -2.66 18.90 10.72
N TYR A 13 -3.22 19.88 10.04
CA TYR A 13 -3.65 19.80 8.64
C TYR A 13 -2.47 19.96 7.66
N ARG A 14 -1.46 19.07 7.73
CA ARG A 14 -0.25 19.13 6.87
C ARG A 14 -0.55 18.84 5.41
N LEU A 15 -1.56 18.01 5.13
CA LEU A 15 -1.97 17.73 3.74
C LEU A 15 -2.52 18.94 3.00
N ASN A 16 -2.96 20.00 3.70
CA ASN A 16 -3.42 21.22 3.04
C ASN A 16 -2.35 21.86 2.15
N LYS A 17 -1.06 21.56 2.36
CA LYS A 17 0.02 21.98 1.45
C LYS A 17 -0.17 21.51 0.02
N ILE A 18 -0.98 20.48 -0.21
CA ILE A 18 -1.26 19.98 -1.58
C ILE A 18 -1.91 21.05 -2.46
N TYR A 19 -2.70 21.95 -1.87
CA TYR A 19 -3.34 23.04 -2.61
C TYR A 19 -2.31 23.96 -3.29
N ASP A 20 -1.18 24.20 -2.63
CA ASP A 20 -0.08 25.01 -3.16
C ASP A 20 0.63 24.33 -4.34
N TRP A 21 0.54 22.98 -4.43
CA TRP A 21 1.16 22.19 -5.47
C TRP A 21 0.30 22.01 -6.73
N ILE A 22 -1.01 22.24 -6.66
CA ILE A 22 -1.93 22.04 -7.80
C ILE A 22 -1.48 22.83 -9.04
N PRO A 23 -1.08 24.11 -8.96
CA PRO A 23 -0.57 24.85 -10.13
C PRO A 23 0.68 24.20 -10.75
N HIS A 24 1.57 23.64 -9.90
CA HIS A 24 2.75 22.91 -10.37
C HIS A 24 2.35 21.60 -11.05
N PHE A 25 1.44 20.82 -10.49
CA PHE A 25 0.94 19.60 -11.10
C PHE A 25 0.34 19.87 -12.50
N LYS A 26 -0.45 20.90 -12.63
CA LYS A 26 -1.00 21.33 -13.94
C LYS A 26 0.09 21.72 -14.94
N LYS A 27 1.08 22.49 -14.50
CA LYS A 27 2.23 22.88 -15.34
C LYS A 27 3.02 21.68 -15.84
N MET A 28 3.13 20.62 -15.02
CA MET A 28 3.82 19.38 -15.34
C MET A 28 2.93 18.35 -16.05
N SER A 29 1.66 18.68 -16.33
CA SER A 29 0.66 17.77 -16.92
C SER A 29 0.46 16.49 -16.09
N ILE A 30 0.61 16.58 -14.76
CA ILE A 30 0.36 15.46 -13.84
C ILE A 30 -1.15 15.29 -13.74
N ASN A 31 -1.63 14.08 -14.02
CA ASN A 31 -3.04 13.72 -14.01
C ASN A 31 -3.38 12.65 -12.94
N CYS A 32 -2.40 12.21 -12.16
CA CYS A 32 -2.59 11.25 -11.08
C CYS A 32 -1.56 11.47 -9.97
N ILE A 33 -1.98 11.31 -8.71
CA ILE A 33 -1.11 11.38 -7.53
C ILE A 33 -1.27 10.11 -6.72
N VAL A 34 -0.14 9.54 -6.29
CA VAL A 34 -0.10 8.46 -5.31
C VAL A 34 0.22 9.07 -3.94
N PHE A 35 -0.68 8.89 -2.99
CA PHE A 35 -0.42 9.21 -1.59
C PHE A 35 0.23 8.01 -0.91
N ASN A 36 1.42 8.19 -0.34
CA ASN A 36 2.01 7.23 0.60
C ASN A 36 1.07 7.03 1.80
N PRO A 37 1.32 6.03 2.70
CA PRO A 37 0.40 5.70 3.77
C PRO A 37 -0.16 6.92 4.48
N LEU A 38 -1.48 7.02 4.48
CA LEU A 38 -2.24 8.20 4.89
C LEU A 38 -2.99 7.97 6.20
N PHE A 39 -3.22 6.71 6.55
CA PHE A 39 -4.09 6.33 7.64
C PHE A 39 -3.38 6.31 8.99
N GLU A 40 -4.18 6.35 10.06
CA GLU A 40 -3.67 6.43 11.43
C GLU A 40 -2.64 5.34 11.70
N SER A 41 -1.48 5.75 12.20
CA SER A 41 -0.34 4.89 12.48
C SER A 41 0.42 5.36 13.70
N SER A 42 1.24 4.49 14.31
CA SER A 42 2.06 4.87 15.46
C SER A 42 3.28 5.70 15.07
N PHE A 43 3.93 5.34 13.94
CA PHE A 43 5.22 5.92 13.55
C PHE A 43 5.27 6.40 12.10
N HIS A 44 5.51 5.48 11.15
CA HIS A 44 5.93 5.84 9.78
C HIS A 44 4.82 5.74 8.73
N GLY A 45 3.61 5.37 9.12
CA GLY A 45 2.48 5.21 8.21
C GLY A 45 2.26 3.77 7.72
N TYR A 46 3.33 2.98 7.53
CA TYR A 46 3.20 1.56 7.16
C TYR A 46 2.78 0.68 8.35
N ASP A 47 2.86 1.16 9.56
CA ASP A 47 2.35 0.55 10.79
C ASP A 47 0.91 0.99 11.08
N THR A 48 0.01 0.76 10.12
CA THR A 48 -1.40 1.18 10.16
C THR A 48 -2.12 0.60 11.36
N ILE A 49 -2.83 1.44 12.11
CA ILE A 49 -3.67 1.03 13.25
C ILE A 49 -5.17 1.21 13.01
N ASP A 50 -5.56 2.11 12.11
CA ASP A 50 -6.95 2.32 11.68
C ASP A 50 -7.01 2.73 10.20
N TYR A 51 -7.53 1.86 9.35
CA TYR A 51 -7.64 2.10 7.90
C TYR A 51 -8.75 3.08 7.49
N LYS A 52 -9.65 3.45 8.40
CA LYS A 52 -10.76 4.37 8.11
C LYS A 52 -10.56 5.76 8.68
N LYS A 53 -9.44 6.01 9.36
CA LYS A 53 -9.10 7.29 9.96
C LYS A 53 -7.82 7.84 9.35
N VAL A 54 -7.90 9.04 8.78
CA VAL A 54 -6.70 9.78 8.33
C VAL A 54 -5.83 10.10 9.54
N ASP A 55 -4.52 9.91 9.40
CA ASP A 55 -3.55 10.17 10.46
C ASP A 55 -3.64 11.63 10.94
N CYS A 56 -3.83 11.82 12.25
CA CYS A 56 -4.02 13.15 12.83
C CYS A 56 -2.83 14.09 12.58
N ARG A 57 -1.64 13.57 12.36
CA ARG A 57 -0.46 14.35 11.97
C ARG A 57 -0.58 14.94 10.56
N LEU A 58 -1.47 14.43 9.73
CA LEU A 58 -1.69 14.83 8.34
C LEU A 58 -2.96 15.65 8.15
N GLY A 59 -3.99 15.36 8.93
CA GLY A 59 -5.30 15.98 8.86
C GLY A 59 -6.39 15.10 9.45
N ASP A 60 -7.60 15.24 8.94
CA ASP A 60 -8.74 14.40 9.24
C ASP A 60 -9.47 13.96 7.96
N ASN A 61 -10.45 13.07 8.11
CA ASN A 61 -11.22 12.54 6.99
C ASN A 61 -11.92 13.64 6.18
N GLU A 62 -12.47 14.65 6.86
CA GLU A 62 -13.18 15.75 6.19
C GLU A 62 -12.23 16.63 5.37
N SER A 63 -11.05 16.93 5.91
CA SER A 63 -10.04 17.71 5.18
C SER A 63 -9.51 16.93 3.98
N PHE A 64 -9.26 15.65 4.13
CA PHE A 64 -8.78 14.81 3.02
C PHE A 64 -9.86 14.65 1.94
N LYS A 65 -11.12 14.46 2.29
CA LYS A 65 -12.24 14.45 1.33
C LYS A 65 -12.31 15.73 0.50
N LYS A 66 -12.09 16.89 1.12
CA LYS A 66 -12.03 18.18 0.40
C LYS A 66 -10.84 18.25 -0.54
N ILE A 67 -9.68 17.71 -0.14
CA ILE A 67 -8.49 17.61 -1.00
C ILE A 67 -8.81 16.74 -2.22
N CYS A 68 -9.40 15.57 -2.03
CA CYS A 68 -9.79 14.67 -3.12
C CYS A 68 -10.71 15.37 -4.12
N LYS A 69 -11.76 16.02 -3.64
CA LYS A 69 -12.67 16.80 -4.49
C LYS A 69 -11.92 17.87 -5.30
N THR A 70 -11.04 18.63 -4.66
CA THR A 70 -10.27 19.68 -5.33
C THR A 70 -9.32 19.11 -6.38
N LEU A 71 -8.67 17.97 -6.12
CA LEU A 71 -7.81 17.29 -7.09
C LEU A 71 -8.62 16.85 -8.31
N HIS A 72 -9.78 16.22 -8.11
CA HIS A 72 -10.69 15.81 -9.20
C HIS A 72 -11.18 17.01 -10.03
N GLU A 73 -11.57 18.11 -9.40
CA GLU A 73 -11.94 19.37 -10.10
C GLU A 73 -10.81 19.92 -10.97
N ASN A 74 -9.55 19.55 -10.70
CA ASN A 74 -8.37 19.89 -11.49
C ASN A 74 -7.91 18.77 -12.44
N GLY A 75 -8.71 17.70 -12.61
CA GLY A 75 -8.42 16.59 -13.52
C GLY A 75 -7.32 15.64 -13.01
N ILE A 76 -7.08 15.60 -11.69
CA ILE A 76 -6.02 14.79 -11.07
C ILE A 76 -6.67 13.61 -10.34
N LYS A 77 -6.36 12.39 -10.76
CA LYS A 77 -6.77 11.15 -10.12
C LYS A 77 -5.98 10.86 -8.84
N ILE A 78 -6.56 10.05 -7.96
CA ILE A 78 -6.02 9.77 -6.63
C ILE A 78 -5.84 8.28 -6.43
N ILE A 79 -4.63 7.88 -6.09
CA ILE A 79 -4.28 6.52 -5.69
C ILE A 79 -3.82 6.56 -4.24
N LEU A 80 -4.37 5.69 -3.40
CA LEU A 80 -3.93 5.51 -2.01
C LEU A 80 -3.01 4.31 -1.87
N ASP A 81 -2.16 4.36 -0.86
CA ASP A 81 -1.32 3.24 -0.47
C ASP A 81 -2.11 2.23 0.38
N GLY A 82 -2.26 1.02 -0.12
CA GLY A 82 -2.90 -0.11 0.53
C GLY A 82 -1.87 -1.00 1.22
N VAL A 83 -1.65 -0.77 2.51
CA VAL A 83 -0.75 -1.56 3.34
C VAL A 83 -1.52 -2.77 3.89
N PHE A 84 -1.67 -3.84 3.09
CA PHE A 84 -2.52 -4.98 3.42
C PHE A 84 -1.77 -6.24 3.87
N ASN A 85 -0.44 -6.26 3.73
CA ASN A 85 0.37 -7.38 4.19
C ASN A 85 0.47 -7.44 5.72
N HIS A 86 0.45 -6.31 6.38
CA HIS A 86 0.68 -6.18 7.81
C HIS A 86 -0.04 -4.97 8.41
N VAL A 87 -0.14 -4.94 9.72
CA VAL A 87 -0.66 -3.82 10.51
C VAL A 87 0.33 -3.44 11.61
N GLY A 88 0.19 -2.24 12.15
CA GLY A 88 0.91 -1.84 13.35
C GLY A 88 0.43 -2.60 14.60
N ARG A 89 1.29 -2.72 15.60
CA ARG A 89 0.94 -3.36 16.88
C ARG A 89 -0.27 -2.70 17.58
N GLY A 90 -0.52 -1.41 17.33
CA GLY A 90 -1.68 -0.68 17.85
C GLY A 90 -3.02 -1.02 17.20
N HIS A 91 -3.04 -1.85 16.16
CA HIS A 91 -4.27 -2.23 15.48
C HIS A 91 -5.22 -2.98 16.43
N PHE A 92 -6.52 -2.65 16.41
CA PHE A 92 -7.51 -3.13 17.38
C PHE A 92 -7.54 -4.65 17.52
N ALA A 93 -7.46 -5.37 16.40
CA ALA A 93 -7.51 -6.85 16.40
C ALA A 93 -6.26 -7.45 17.08
N PHE A 94 -5.08 -6.88 16.86
CA PHE A 94 -3.86 -7.36 17.51
C PHE A 94 -3.82 -6.99 18.99
N GLN A 95 -4.31 -5.81 19.36
CA GLN A 95 -4.46 -5.42 20.77
C GLN A 95 -5.42 -6.33 21.53
N ASP A 96 -6.50 -6.77 20.89
CA ASP A 96 -7.40 -7.76 21.48
C ASP A 96 -6.71 -9.12 21.67
N VAL A 97 -5.91 -9.58 20.70
CA VAL A 97 -5.12 -10.81 20.84
C VAL A 97 -4.11 -10.70 21.99
N LEU A 98 -3.39 -9.58 22.11
CA LEU A 98 -2.45 -9.38 23.22
C LEU A 98 -3.15 -9.47 24.58
N LYS A 99 -4.38 -8.99 24.67
CA LYS A 99 -5.17 -8.98 25.90
C LYS A 99 -5.85 -10.32 26.21
N ASN A 100 -6.53 -10.90 25.21
CA ASN A 100 -7.44 -12.03 25.39
C ASN A 100 -6.84 -13.38 24.97
N ARG A 101 -5.64 -13.37 24.37
CA ARG A 101 -4.88 -14.57 23.96
C ARG A 101 -5.71 -15.51 23.08
N GLU A 102 -5.74 -16.80 23.38
CA GLU A 102 -6.50 -17.84 22.67
C GLU A 102 -8.01 -17.59 22.64
N ASN A 103 -8.52 -16.76 23.55
CA ASN A 103 -9.94 -16.40 23.61
C ASN A 103 -10.29 -15.19 22.71
N SER A 104 -9.30 -14.56 22.07
CA SER A 104 -9.57 -13.48 21.13
C SER A 104 -10.31 -13.98 19.90
N PRO A 105 -11.38 -13.32 19.46
CA PRO A 105 -12.03 -13.61 18.19
C PRO A 105 -11.11 -13.37 16.99
N TYR A 106 -10.08 -12.53 17.14
CA TYR A 106 -9.13 -12.15 16.10
C TYR A 106 -7.86 -13.02 16.06
N ARG A 107 -7.75 -14.07 16.87
CA ARG A 107 -6.54 -14.90 16.93
C ARG A 107 -6.11 -15.49 15.58
N TYR A 108 -7.05 -15.76 14.69
CA TYR A 108 -6.79 -16.31 13.35
C TYR A 108 -6.57 -15.26 12.26
N TRP A 109 -6.63 -13.98 12.64
CA TRP A 109 -6.26 -12.89 11.75
C TRP A 109 -4.75 -12.80 11.53
N PHE A 110 -3.99 -13.45 12.38
CA PHE A 110 -2.53 -13.46 12.42
C PHE A 110 -2.01 -14.88 12.53
N ASN A 111 -0.74 -15.11 12.18
CA ASN A 111 -0.04 -16.35 12.46
C ASN A 111 0.63 -16.22 13.85
N ILE A 112 0.09 -16.88 14.86
CA ILE A 112 0.48 -16.75 16.27
C ILE A 112 0.81 -18.11 16.88
N ASP A 113 1.89 -18.18 17.68
CA ASP A 113 2.18 -19.25 18.61
C ASP A 113 2.14 -18.71 20.05
N PHE A 114 1.11 -19.10 20.80
CA PHE A 114 0.92 -18.68 22.19
C PHE A 114 1.91 -19.31 23.18
N ASN A 115 2.71 -20.31 22.75
CA ASN A 115 3.78 -20.90 23.54
C ASN A 115 5.16 -20.30 23.20
N GLY A 116 5.21 -19.41 22.19
CA GLY A 116 6.40 -18.71 21.79
C GLY A 116 6.64 -17.39 22.53
N ASN A 117 7.61 -16.64 22.03
CA ASN A 117 7.87 -15.29 22.49
C ASN A 117 8.41 -14.45 21.33
N ASP A 118 8.30 -13.15 21.41
CA ASP A 118 8.75 -12.20 20.42
C ASP A 118 9.79 -11.21 20.98
N ALA A 119 10.24 -10.27 20.17
CA ALA A 119 11.20 -9.25 20.59
C ALA A 119 10.64 -8.25 21.62
N TRP A 120 9.32 -8.15 21.76
CA TRP A 120 8.64 -7.30 22.75
C TRP A 120 8.43 -7.99 24.09
N ASN A 121 8.75 -9.30 24.14
CA ASN A 121 8.56 -10.14 25.34
C ASN A 121 7.09 -10.23 25.78
N ASP A 122 6.18 -10.32 24.84
CA ASP A 122 4.73 -10.39 25.09
C ASP A 122 4.24 -11.78 25.55
N GLY A 123 5.13 -12.79 25.59
CA GLY A 123 4.79 -14.17 25.93
C GLY A 123 3.94 -14.87 24.86
N LEU A 124 4.07 -14.46 23.62
CA LEU A 124 3.60 -15.13 22.41
C LEU A 124 4.53 -14.78 21.25
N TRP A 125 4.60 -15.64 20.25
CA TRP A 125 5.26 -15.35 19.00
C TRP A 125 4.22 -15.07 17.92
N TYR A 126 4.53 -14.16 17.00
CA TYR A 126 3.73 -13.89 15.80
C TYR A 126 4.61 -13.61 14.60
N GLU A 127 4.08 -13.85 13.40
CA GLU A 127 4.78 -13.53 12.17
C GLU A 127 4.77 -12.00 11.95
N GLY A 128 5.98 -11.41 11.91
CA GLY A 128 6.19 -10.04 11.47
C GLY A 128 6.64 -9.98 10.01
N TRP A 129 6.42 -8.86 9.31
CA TRP A 129 6.92 -8.67 7.96
C TRP A 129 8.46 -8.69 7.97
N GLU A 130 9.03 -9.68 7.25
CA GLU A 130 10.48 -9.90 7.18
C GLU A 130 11.19 -9.91 8.56
N GLY A 131 10.51 -10.42 9.58
CA GLY A 131 11.03 -10.50 10.95
C GLY A 131 10.92 -9.20 11.74
N ASN A 132 10.29 -8.16 11.20
CA ASN A 132 10.01 -6.92 11.92
C ASN A 132 8.73 -7.07 12.75
N TYR A 133 8.87 -7.14 14.06
CA TYR A 133 7.75 -7.31 15.00
C TYR A 133 6.90 -6.05 15.20
N ASP A 134 7.31 -4.87 14.72
CA ASP A 134 6.44 -3.68 14.70
C ASP A 134 5.35 -3.77 13.64
N LEU A 135 5.53 -4.67 12.64
CA LEU A 135 4.68 -4.87 11.48
C LEU A 135 4.08 -6.28 11.53
N VAL A 136 2.95 -6.40 12.20
CA VAL A 136 2.27 -7.69 12.46
C VAL A 136 1.60 -8.18 11.17
N LYS A 137 2.05 -9.31 10.64
CA LYS A 137 1.56 -9.84 9.37
C LYS A 137 0.12 -10.34 9.49
N LEU A 138 -0.72 -9.93 8.54
CA LEU A 138 -2.10 -10.37 8.41
C LEU A 138 -2.18 -11.72 7.71
N ASN A 139 -3.11 -12.56 8.15
CA ASN A 139 -3.45 -13.81 7.48
C ASN A 139 -4.47 -13.55 6.36
N LEU A 140 -4.00 -13.24 5.15
CA LEU A 140 -4.85 -12.95 3.99
C LEU A 140 -5.62 -14.18 3.45
N LYS A 141 -5.42 -15.38 4.03
CA LYS A 141 -6.24 -16.57 3.75
C LYS A 141 -7.48 -16.65 4.65
N ASN A 142 -7.58 -15.79 5.65
CA ASN A 142 -8.75 -15.70 6.52
C ASN A 142 -9.78 -14.75 5.89
N ASP A 143 -10.98 -15.27 5.60
CA ASP A 143 -12.05 -14.49 4.98
C ASP A 143 -12.50 -13.29 5.82
N GLU A 144 -12.43 -13.36 7.15
CA GLU A 144 -12.77 -12.23 8.01
C GLU A 144 -11.79 -11.07 7.80
N VAL A 145 -10.48 -11.37 7.67
CA VAL A 145 -9.44 -10.37 7.36
C VAL A 145 -9.70 -9.75 5.99
N VAL A 146 -9.95 -10.59 4.98
CA VAL A 146 -10.20 -10.13 3.61
C VAL A 146 -11.43 -9.24 3.56
N ASN A 147 -12.53 -9.66 4.18
CA ASN A 147 -13.77 -8.89 4.23
C ASN A 147 -13.60 -7.56 4.96
N TYR A 148 -12.85 -7.54 6.06
CA TYR A 148 -12.51 -6.31 6.77
C TYR A 148 -11.72 -5.33 5.90
N LEU A 149 -10.70 -5.82 5.19
CA LEU A 149 -9.90 -4.98 4.29
C LEU A 149 -10.73 -4.47 3.12
N PHE A 150 -11.61 -5.30 2.54
CA PHE A 150 -12.51 -4.91 1.46
C PHE A 150 -13.54 -3.86 1.92
N ASP A 151 -14.03 -3.96 3.14
CA ASP A 151 -14.90 -2.93 3.73
C ASP A 151 -14.15 -1.59 3.92
N CYS A 152 -12.85 -1.63 4.23
CA CYS A 152 -12.01 -0.44 4.26
C CYS A 152 -11.81 0.15 2.86
N VAL A 153 -11.52 -0.69 1.86
CA VAL A 153 -11.39 -0.25 0.45
C VAL A 153 -12.69 0.35 -0.08
N LYS A 154 -13.83 -0.30 0.21
CA LYS A 154 -15.14 0.23 -0.15
C LYS A 154 -15.37 1.61 0.46
N TYR A 155 -15.04 1.79 1.74
CA TYR A 155 -15.12 3.09 2.41
C TYR A 155 -14.26 4.13 1.70
N TRP A 156 -13.03 3.81 1.29
CA TRP A 156 -12.15 4.74 0.58
C TRP A 156 -12.73 5.15 -0.78
N ILE A 157 -13.31 4.19 -1.52
CA ILE A 157 -13.94 4.45 -2.83
C ILE A 157 -15.20 5.32 -2.66
N GLU A 158 -16.08 5.00 -1.71
CA GLU A 158 -17.37 5.68 -1.54
C GLU A 158 -17.24 7.03 -0.85
N TYR A 159 -16.32 7.16 0.13
CA TYR A 159 -16.21 8.35 0.96
C TYR A 159 -15.20 9.37 0.42
N PHE A 160 -14.02 8.91 -0.02
CA PHE A 160 -12.96 9.76 -0.57
C PHE A 160 -13.00 9.83 -2.11
N GLU A 161 -13.75 8.94 -2.76
CA GLU A 161 -13.88 8.85 -4.22
C GLU A 161 -12.54 8.53 -4.92
N ILE A 162 -11.64 7.76 -4.29
CA ILE A 162 -10.34 7.42 -4.84
C ILE A 162 -10.44 6.66 -6.18
N ASP A 163 -9.39 6.74 -7.00
CA ASP A 163 -9.34 6.16 -8.35
C ASP A 163 -8.48 4.91 -8.45
N GLY A 164 -7.77 4.57 -7.38
CA GLY A 164 -6.94 3.38 -7.36
C GLY A 164 -6.23 3.15 -6.04
N ILE A 165 -5.52 2.03 -5.99
CA ILE A 165 -4.69 1.62 -4.85
C ILE A 165 -3.32 1.18 -5.36
N ARG A 166 -2.27 1.65 -4.71
CA ARG A 166 -0.94 1.07 -4.77
C ARG A 166 -0.85 0.02 -3.66
N LEU A 167 -0.60 -1.22 -4.00
CA LEU A 167 -0.41 -2.30 -3.02
C LEU A 167 1.04 -2.31 -2.54
N ASP A 168 1.24 -1.99 -1.27
CA ASP A 168 2.51 -2.11 -0.59
C ASP A 168 2.98 -3.56 -0.57
N VAL A 169 4.27 -3.79 -0.81
CA VAL A 169 4.92 -5.11 -0.88
C VAL A 169 4.09 -6.18 -1.60
N ALA A 170 3.57 -5.85 -2.79
CA ALA A 170 2.64 -6.71 -3.53
C ALA A 170 3.21 -8.12 -3.78
N TYR A 171 4.53 -8.28 -3.86
CA TYR A 171 5.21 -9.56 -4.00
C TYR A 171 5.06 -10.49 -2.77
N CYS A 172 4.66 -9.93 -1.60
CA CYS A 172 4.39 -10.67 -0.36
C CYS A 172 2.91 -11.02 -0.16
N LEU A 173 2.00 -10.40 -0.96
CA LEU A 173 0.57 -10.63 -0.82
C LEU A 173 0.15 -11.99 -1.39
N ASP A 174 -0.90 -12.56 -0.80
CA ASP A 174 -1.52 -13.77 -1.31
C ASP A 174 -2.13 -13.51 -2.71
N PRO A 175 -1.84 -14.34 -3.74
CA PRO A 175 -2.39 -14.15 -5.08
C PRO A 175 -3.92 -14.21 -5.12
N ASP A 176 -4.56 -15.08 -4.32
CA ASP A 176 -6.02 -15.18 -4.24
C ASP A 176 -6.64 -13.91 -3.68
N PHE A 177 -6.01 -13.31 -2.65
CA PHE A 177 -6.40 -12.00 -2.14
C PHE A 177 -6.38 -10.93 -3.26
N MET A 178 -5.33 -10.90 -4.09
CA MET A 178 -5.22 -9.90 -5.17
C MET A 178 -6.28 -10.13 -6.26
N HIS A 179 -6.59 -11.38 -6.64
CA HIS A 179 -7.69 -11.70 -7.54
C HIS A 179 -9.03 -11.22 -6.99
N ARG A 180 -9.33 -11.56 -5.75
CA ARG A 180 -10.56 -11.15 -5.08
C ARG A 180 -10.66 -9.63 -4.93
N LEU A 181 -9.55 -8.94 -4.65
CA LEU A 181 -9.50 -7.48 -4.59
C LEU A 181 -9.81 -6.87 -5.97
N ARG A 182 -9.25 -7.44 -7.03
CA ARG A 182 -9.52 -6.98 -8.40
C ARG A 182 -11.01 -7.11 -8.74
N GLU A 183 -11.59 -8.28 -8.56
CA GLU A 183 -13.03 -8.51 -8.80
C GLU A 183 -13.91 -7.58 -7.96
N PHE A 184 -13.55 -7.41 -6.69
CA PHE A 184 -14.29 -6.54 -5.77
C PHE A 184 -14.27 -5.08 -6.22
N THR A 185 -13.11 -4.55 -6.60
CA THR A 185 -12.97 -3.14 -7.00
C THR A 185 -13.61 -2.87 -8.36
N ASP A 186 -13.48 -3.78 -9.33
CA ASP A 186 -14.14 -3.70 -10.64
C ASP A 186 -15.67 -3.70 -10.50
N GLY A 187 -16.20 -4.41 -9.50
CA GLY A 187 -17.63 -4.42 -9.16
C GLY A 187 -18.17 -3.13 -8.54
N ILE A 188 -17.30 -2.28 -7.99
CA ILE A 188 -17.70 -1.01 -7.34
C ILE A 188 -17.48 0.19 -8.26
N LYS A 189 -16.31 0.29 -8.88
CA LYS A 189 -15.90 1.46 -9.67
C LYS A 189 -15.20 1.00 -10.93
N ASN A 190 -15.83 1.29 -12.10
CA ASN A 190 -15.18 1.12 -13.40
C ASN A 190 -13.89 1.94 -13.45
N ASP A 191 -12.88 1.44 -14.14
CA ASP A 191 -11.57 2.09 -14.30
C ASP A 191 -10.79 2.29 -12.98
N PHE A 192 -11.10 1.50 -11.94
CA PHE A 192 -10.34 1.51 -10.71
C PHE A 192 -8.96 0.89 -10.93
N PHE A 193 -7.88 1.61 -10.57
CA PHE A 193 -6.53 1.22 -10.93
C PHE A 193 -5.80 0.53 -9.76
N LEU A 194 -5.28 -0.67 -10.00
CA LEU A 194 -4.43 -1.39 -9.05
C LEU A 194 -2.99 -1.43 -9.56
N VAL A 195 -2.07 -0.85 -8.78
CA VAL A 195 -0.63 -0.92 -9.03
C VAL A 195 0.07 -1.57 -7.84
N GLY A 196 0.94 -2.54 -8.09
CA GLY A 196 1.66 -3.23 -7.03
C GLY A 196 3.11 -2.78 -6.90
N GLU A 197 3.60 -2.66 -5.67
CA GLU A 197 5.02 -2.56 -5.45
C GLU A 197 5.68 -3.92 -5.66
N THR A 198 6.56 -3.99 -6.65
CA THR A 198 7.33 -5.19 -6.95
C THR A 198 8.78 -4.80 -7.17
N VAL A 199 9.64 -5.20 -6.24
CA VAL A 199 11.06 -4.77 -6.24
C VAL A 199 11.88 -5.60 -7.23
N HIS A 200 11.55 -6.88 -7.37
CA HIS A 200 12.25 -7.83 -8.25
C HIS A 200 11.38 -9.06 -8.54
N GLY A 201 11.80 -9.88 -9.48
CA GLY A 201 11.12 -11.13 -9.85
C GLY A 201 10.37 -11.05 -11.17
N ASP A 202 9.53 -12.04 -11.42
CA ASP A 202 8.68 -12.10 -12.60
C ASP A 202 7.39 -11.31 -12.37
N TYR A 203 7.34 -10.11 -12.92
CA TYR A 203 6.18 -9.21 -12.79
C TYR A 203 4.90 -9.78 -13.43
N ASN A 204 5.00 -10.69 -14.42
CA ASN A 204 3.83 -11.30 -15.06
C ASN A 204 2.99 -12.12 -14.08
N ARG A 205 3.58 -12.59 -12.99
CA ARG A 205 2.85 -13.31 -11.95
C ARG A 205 1.82 -12.44 -11.26
N LEU A 206 2.05 -11.13 -11.21
CA LEU A 206 1.21 -10.16 -10.49
C LEU A 206 0.43 -9.26 -11.45
N VAL A 207 1.04 -8.89 -12.60
CA VAL A 207 0.43 -8.02 -13.61
C VAL A 207 -0.23 -8.87 -14.68
N ASN A 208 -1.55 -9.03 -14.60
CA ASN A 208 -2.36 -9.80 -15.54
C ASN A 208 -3.83 -9.36 -15.47
N ASP A 209 -4.67 -9.91 -16.34
CA ASP A 209 -6.08 -9.49 -16.45
C ASP A 209 -6.92 -9.74 -15.20
N GLY A 210 -6.50 -10.64 -14.31
CA GLY A 210 -7.25 -10.98 -13.09
C GLY A 210 -6.66 -10.38 -11.81
N MET A 211 -5.53 -9.67 -11.87
CA MET A 211 -4.87 -9.13 -10.67
C MET A 211 -4.51 -7.66 -10.85
N LEU A 212 -3.24 -7.31 -10.89
CA LEU A 212 -2.79 -5.92 -10.97
C LEU A 212 -2.80 -5.42 -12.41
N HIS A 213 -3.12 -4.15 -12.60
CA HIS A 213 -3.02 -3.46 -13.88
C HIS A 213 -1.56 -3.14 -14.22
N SER A 214 -0.74 -2.86 -13.20
CA SER A 214 0.65 -2.46 -13.36
C SER A 214 1.47 -2.78 -12.11
N ALA A 215 2.78 -2.71 -12.23
CA ALA A 215 3.73 -2.78 -11.12
C ALA A 215 4.73 -1.62 -11.17
N THR A 216 5.33 -1.31 -10.02
CA THR A 216 6.41 -0.31 -9.95
C THR A 216 7.63 -0.79 -10.75
N ASN A 217 8.12 0.04 -11.66
CA ASN A 217 9.22 -0.33 -12.55
C ASN A 217 10.60 -0.02 -11.93
N TYR A 218 10.96 -0.77 -10.88
CA TYR A 218 12.27 -0.63 -10.23
C TYR A 218 13.43 -1.06 -11.13
N GLU A 219 13.21 -1.97 -12.07
CA GLU A 219 14.23 -2.40 -13.03
C GLU A 219 14.68 -1.23 -13.92
N CYS A 220 13.73 -0.50 -14.50
CA CYS A 220 14.03 0.68 -15.30
C CYS A 220 14.65 1.81 -14.47
N TYR A 221 14.11 2.05 -13.27
CA TYR A 221 14.67 3.02 -12.34
C TYR A 221 16.14 2.71 -12.03
N LYS A 222 16.44 1.45 -11.68
CA LYS A 222 17.81 1.02 -11.39
C LYS A 222 18.72 1.23 -12.60
N GLY A 223 18.28 0.84 -13.80
CA GLY A 223 19.06 0.99 -15.03
C GLY A 223 19.43 2.44 -15.30
N ILE A 224 18.45 3.36 -15.20
CA ILE A 224 18.66 4.79 -15.41
C ILE A 224 19.60 5.35 -14.33
N HIS A 225 19.31 5.07 -13.05
CA HIS A 225 20.10 5.56 -11.92
C HIS A 225 21.55 5.07 -11.98
N SER A 226 21.77 3.78 -12.22
CA SER A 226 23.11 3.19 -12.34
C SER A 226 23.87 3.76 -13.53
N ALA A 227 23.21 3.88 -14.69
CA ALA A 227 23.84 4.41 -15.90
C ALA A 227 24.38 5.83 -15.71
N ILE A 228 23.61 6.69 -15.05
CA ILE A 228 24.02 8.07 -14.77
C ILE A 228 25.19 8.12 -13.76
N ASN A 229 25.10 7.34 -12.68
CA ASN A 229 26.12 7.37 -11.62
C ASN A 229 27.43 6.69 -12.01
N SER A 230 27.38 5.62 -12.81
CA SER A 230 28.56 4.87 -13.27
C SER A 230 29.07 5.31 -14.64
N LEU A 231 28.37 6.23 -15.31
CA LEU A 231 28.62 6.63 -16.70
C LEU A 231 28.61 5.45 -17.69
N ASN A 232 27.82 4.41 -17.39
CA ASN A 232 27.68 3.21 -18.19
C ASN A 232 26.27 3.09 -18.78
N LEU A 233 26.08 3.59 -19.98
CA LEU A 233 24.78 3.61 -20.67
C LEU A 233 24.24 2.20 -21.01
N PHE A 234 25.08 1.15 -20.99
CA PHE A 234 24.63 -0.23 -21.18
C PHE A 234 23.63 -0.68 -20.10
N GLU A 235 23.64 -0.09 -18.91
CA GLU A 235 22.67 -0.36 -17.85
C GLU A 235 21.22 -0.04 -18.29
N ILE A 236 21.02 1.03 -19.04
CA ILE A 236 19.70 1.41 -19.58
C ILE A 236 19.27 0.37 -20.63
N VAL A 237 20.17 0.06 -21.57
CA VAL A 237 19.89 -0.93 -22.64
C VAL A 237 19.56 -2.28 -22.02
N HIS A 238 20.32 -2.72 -21.03
CA HIS A 238 20.07 -3.99 -20.33
C HIS A 238 18.70 -4.00 -19.67
N SER A 239 18.32 -2.95 -18.95
CA SER A 239 17.02 -2.84 -18.29
C SER A 239 15.85 -2.85 -19.29
N LEU A 240 16.01 -2.18 -20.44
CA LEU A 240 15.00 -2.19 -21.50
C LEU A 240 14.87 -3.55 -22.16
N LEU A 241 15.99 -4.24 -22.44
CA LEU A 241 15.97 -5.59 -23.01
C LEU A 241 15.32 -6.60 -22.06
N ARG A 242 15.50 -6.46 -20.76
CA ARG A 242 14.80 -7.29 -19.75
C ARG A 242 13.28 -7.06 -19.73
N GLN A 243 12.80 -5.94 -20.21
CA GLN A 243 11.36 -5.64 -20.27
C GLN A 243 10.76 -5.97 -21.65
N PHE A 244 11.45 -5.68 -22.73
CA PHE A 244 10.94 -5.72 -24.10
C PHE A 244 11.78 -6.61 -25.05
N GLY A 245 12.79 -7.29 -24.53
CA GLY A 245 13.68 -8.14 -25.32
C GLY A 245 13.07 -9.50 -25.67
N PRO A 246 13.87 -10.47 -26.15
CA PRO A 246 13.46 -11.84 -26.40
C PRO A 246 12.81 -12.47 -25.16
N GLU A 247 11.85 -13.39 -25.35
CA GLU A 247 11.05 -14.00 -24.27
C GLU A 247 11.86 -14.53 -23.08
N GLU A 248 13.02 -15.11 -23.36
CA GLU A 248 13.95 -15.65 -22.36
C GLU A 248 14.62 -14.58 -21.48
N TRP A 249 14.52 -13.31 -21.87
CA TRP A 249 15.16 -12.18 -21.20
C TRP A 249 14.15 -11.22 -20.59
N THR A 250 12.84 -11.38 -20.87
CA THR A 250 11.81 -10.44 -20.47
C THR A 250 11.21 -10.77 -19.10
N LEU A 251 11.13 -9.75 -18.26
CA LEU A 251 10.40 -9.78 -16.99
C LEU A 251 8.90 -9.52 -17.18
N TYR A 252 8.52 -8.98 -18.35
CA TYR A 252 7.15 -8.60 -18.68
C TYR A 252 6.75 -9.21 -20.02
N LYS A 253 5.69 -9.98 -20.03
CA LYS A 253 5.07 -10.51 -21.26
C LYS A 253 3.85 -9.67 -21.66
N GLY A 254 4.08 -8.38 -21.93
CA GLY A 254 3.13 -7.62 -22.72
C GLY A 254 2.10 -6.74 -22.04
N LYS A 255 2.22 -6.42 -20.76
CA LYS A 255 1.39 -5.34 -20.13
C LYS A 255 2.23 -4.53 -19.14
N HIS A 256 2.43 -3.27 -19.46
CA HIS A 256 3.08 -2.28 -18.60
C HIS A 256 2.08 -1.17 -18.29
#